data_03dad6da97b3f868808b50ae10ecbfbd
#
_entry.id   03dad6da97b3f868808b50ae10ecbfbd
#
_cell.length_a   1.000
_cell.length_b   1.000
_cell.length_c   1.000
_cell.angle_alpha   90.00
_cell.angle_beta   90.00
_cell.angle_gamma   90.00
#
_symmetry.space_group_name_H-M   'P 1'
#
loop_
_entity.id
_entity.type
_entity.pdbx_description
1 polymer ?
#
loop_
_entity_poly.entity_id
_entity_poly.type
_entity_poly.pdbx_seq_one_letter_code
_entity_poly.pdbx_strand_id
1 'polypeptide(L)'
;PLPFGQRIDRDAPVTAQFDGRDLPAFDGDTVASAIVASGQWVVSRSFKYHRPRGPLTFAGHDVNTMVQTPDAPNRLADELPVRDFPITTAQNVSGTLMADRNAIIDWFGRFLPVGFYYKAFFRPLGIWSFWERLIRWAAGLGVANLSITPRYTDKQYLFSDVVVIGGGPAGMSAALAAAEGGARVLLVDEQPCLGGSLTYHRFAIDTTERDQLAHELMAAVQAHKHIRVLSNALCNGWYTDHYLPVIQGNRLFKVRAKSCIVATGTSEQHVVFRNNDVPGVILCSALDRLIYHYGVAPAGGLVVLAGNDQAWLSALTADDAGMAVAAIVDLRRAPDETALSEEAARRGITVHCSATVYTADRDPKTQSLRAVSVRAVTEQGQVGDVIATLDCRVMAMSAGYMPAYQLACQAGAQ
;
A
#
# COMPACT_ATOMS: atom_id res chain seq x y z
N PRO A 1 -1.58 -20.15 -13.48
CA PRO A 1 -1.52 -18.86 -12.81
C PRO A 1 -2.00 -19.00 -11.37
N LEU A 2 -1.39 -18.25 -10.45
CA LEU A 2 -1.91 -18.14 -9.10
C LEU A 2 -3.34 -17.60 -9.18
N PRO A 3 -4.32 -18.22 -8.50
CA PRO A 3 -5.69 -17.76 -8.56
C PRO A 3 -5.83 -16.38 -7.90
N PHE A 4 -6.71 -15.53 -8.43
CA PHE A 4 -7.04 -14.27 -7.80
C PHE A 4 -7.70 -14.50 -6.43
N GLY A 5 -7.36 -13.65 -5.45
CA GLY A 5 -7.84 -13.79 -4.09
C GLY A 5 -7.16 -14.90 -3.29
N GLN A 6 -5.87 -15.09 -3.49
CA GLN A 6 -5.10 -16.18 -2.86
C GLN A 6 -4.93 -16.05 -1.32
N ARG A 7 -5.24 -14.90 -0.75
CA ARG A 7 -5.20 -14.69 0.71
C ARG A 7 -6.56 -14.85 1.40
N ILE A 8 -7.66 -14.81 0.64
CA ILE A 8 -9.01 -14.91 1.19
C ILE A 8 -9.53 -16.34 1.13
N ASP A 9 -10.25 -16.74 2.17
CA ASP A 9 -11.02 -17.98 2.20
C ASP A 9 -12.50 -17.67 1.86
N ARG A 10 -12.93 -17.99 0.63
CA ARG A 10 -14.29 -17.75 0.16
C ARG A 10 -15.34 -18.62 0.86
N ASP A 11 -14.95 -19.70 1.49
CA ASP A 11 -15.81 -20.59 2.24
C ASP A 11 -15.99 -20.12 3.71
N ALA A 12 -15.22 -19.10 4.13
CA ALA A 12 -15.27 -18.50 5.46
C ALA A 12 -15.70 -17.02 5.41
N PRO A 13 -16.99 -16.74 5.14
CA PRO A 13 -17.50 -15.35 5.12
C PRO A 13 -17.42 -14.73 6.52
N VAL A 14 -17.08 -13.45 6.58
CA VAL A 14 -16.99 -12.63 7.79
C VAL A 14 -17.83 -11.37 7.60
N THR A 15 -18.59 -11.00 8.60
CA THR A 15 -19.27 -9.70 8.61
C THR A 15 -18.44 -8.73 9.46
N ALA A 16 -17.96 -7.68 8.80
CA ALA A 16 -17.30 -6.56 9.47
C ALA A 16 -18.21 -5.32 9.43
N GLN A 17 -17.88 -4.31 10.20
CA GLN A 17 -18.57 -3.02 10.21
C GLN A 17 -17.57 -1.87 10.10
N PHE A 18 -17.89 -0.92 9.22
CA PHE A 18 -17.18 0.33 9.10
C PHE A 18 -18.16 1.50 9.20
N ASP A 19 -17.96 2.40 10.16
CA ASP A 19 -18.89 3.50 10.49
C ASP A 19 -20.34 3.05 10.66
N GLY A 20 -20.56 1.87 11.28
CA GLY A 20 -21.87 1.29 11.52
C GLY A 20 -22.55 0.69 10.28
N ARG A 21 -21.84 0.55 9.16
CA ARG A 21 -22.32 -0.14 7.96
C ARG A 21 -21.70 -1.51 7.88
N ASP A 22 -22.51 -2.51 7.58
CA ASP A 22 -22.02 -3.86 7.37
C ASP A 22 -21.18 -3.95 6.09
N LEU A 23 -20.04 -4.60 6.21
CA LEU A 23 -19.11 -4.89 5.12
C LEU A 23 -19.03 -6.42 4.98
N PRO A 24 -19.61 -7.00 3.92
CA PRO A 24 -19.37 -8.40 3.60
C PRO A 24 -17.89 -8.59 3.23
N ALA A 25 -17.26 -9.57 3.86
CA ALA A 25 -15.84 -9.88 3.69
C ALA A 25 -15.61 -11.39 3.84
N PHE A 26 -14.39 -11.81 3.60
CA PHE A 26 -13.94 -13.19 3.80
C PHE A 26 -12.79 -13.22 4.81
N ASP A 27 -12.57 -14.38 5.41
CA ASP A 27 -11.35 -14.60 6.18
C ASP A 27 -10.12 -14.38 5.30
N GLY A 28 -9.13 -13.64 5.78
CA GLY A 28 -7.97 -13.19 5.01
C GLY A 28 -8.11 -11.79 4.39
N ASP A 29 -9.31 -11.21 4.34
CA ASP A 29 -9.48 -9.80 3.99
C ASP A 29 -8.88 -8.88 5.06
N THR A 30 -8.39 -7.72 4.61
CA THR A 30 -8.14 -6.58 5.49
C THR A 30 -9.36 -5.66 5.53
N VAL A 31 -9.42 -4.79 6.52
CA VAL A 31 -10.47 -3.76 6.60
C VAL A 31 -10.49 -2.90 5.33
N ALA A 32 -9.30 -2.51 4.81
CA ALA A 32 -9.22 -1.72 3.58
C ALA A 32 -9.70 -2.48 2.34
N SER A 33 -9.35 -3.78 2.18
CA SER A 33 -9.81 -4.57 1.03
C SER A 33 -11.32 -4.76 1.04
N ALA A 34 -11.91 -5.02 2.21
CA ALA A 34 -13.37 -5.14 2.38
C ALA A 34 -14.11 -3.82 2.08
N ILE A 35 -13.56 -2.66 2.53
CA ILE A 35 -14.13 -1.35 2.20
C ILE A 35 -14.11 -1.12 0.68
N VAL A 36 -12.98 -1.38 0.00
CA VAL A 36 -12.88 -1.19 -1.46
C VAL A 36 -13.76 -2.19 -2.21
N ALA A 37 -13.86 -3.43 -1.76
CA ALA A 37 -14.77 -4.44 -2.32
C ALA A 37 -16.23 -4.01 -2.25
N SER A 38 -16.63 -3.22 -1.23
CA SER A 38 -17.97 -2.63 -1.12
C SER A 38 -18.20 -1.44 -2.07
N GLY A 39 -17.21 -1.05 -2.87
CA GLY A 39 -17.25 0.11 -3.78
C GLY A 39 -16.90 1.45 -3.13
N GLN A 40 -16.49 1.47 -1.87
CA GLN A 40 -16.11 2.69 -1.15
C GLN A 40 -14.58 2.87 -1.20
N TRP A 41 -14.12 4.02 -1.70
CA TRP A 41 -12.70 4.36 -1.75
C TRP A 41 -12.23 5.27 -0.61
N VAL A 42 -13.13 6.02 -0.01
CA VAL A 42 -12.82 6.93 1.09
C VAL A 42 -12.79 6.16 2.39
N VAL A 43 -11.65 6.14 3.07
CA VAL A 43 -11.43 5.44 4.35
C VAL A 43 -11.24 6.42 5.51
N SER A 44 -10.59 7.55 5.25
CA SER A 44 -10.30 8.56 6.28
C SER A 44 -10.29 9.98 5.70
N ARG A 45 -9.99 10.95 6.57
CA ARG A 45 -9.78 12.35 6.19
C ARG A 45 -8.38 12.80 6.60
N SER A 46 -7.78 13.72 5.85
CA SER A 46 -6.47 14.26 6.19
C SER A 46 -6.53 15.16 7.43
N PHE A 47 -5.49 15.16 8.24
CA PHE A 47 -5.43 15.88 9.53
C PHE A 47 -5.59 17.40 9.44
N LYS A 48 -5.14 18.00 8.34
CA LYS A 48 -5.07 19.45 8.22
C LYS A 48 -6.24 20.05 7.46
N TYR A 49 -6.56 19.47 6.31
CA TYR A 49 -7.55 20.03 5.41
C TYR A 49 -8.83 19.21 5.33
N HIS A 50 -8.88 18.10 6.04
CA HIS A 50 -10.02 17.17 6.00
C HIS A 50 -10.40 16.69 4.61
N ARG A 51 -9.43 16.63 3.70
CA ARG A 51 -9.61 16.06 2.37
C ARG A 51 -9.83 14.57 2.45
N PRO A 52 -10.69 13.97 1.60
CA PRO A 52 -10.90 12.54 1.60
C PRO A 52 -9.58 11.80 1.30
N ARG A 53 -9.37 10.67 1.96
CA ARG A 53 -8.21 9.81 1.81
C ARG A 53 -8.63 8.36 1.64
N GLY A 54 -7.87 7.62 0.85
CA GLY A 54 -8.07 6.20 0.58
C GLY A 54 -6.74 5.44 0.47
N PRO A 55 -6.80 4.14 0.22
CA PRO A 55 -5.62 3.32 0.04
C PRO A 55 -4.78 3.80 -1.16
N LEU A 56 -3.45 3.60 -1.05
CA LEU A 56 -2.49 3.92 -2.11
C LEU A 56 -1.65 2.69 -2.49
N THR A 57 -1.22 1.88 -1.52
CA THR A 57 -0.23 0.80 -1.72
C THR A 57 -0.75 -0.59 -1.42
N PHE A 58 -1.70 -0.76 -0.49
CA PHE A 58 -2.12 -2.05 0.07
C PHE A 58 -0.95 -2.91 0.56
N ALA A 59 0.11 -2.27 1.04
CA ALA A 59 1.32 -2.93 1.51
C ALA A 59 1.44 -3.00 3.04
N GLY A 60 0.41 -2.55 3.78
CA GLY A 60 0.47 -2.42 5.24
C GLY A 60 1.14 -1.13 5.70
N HIS A 61 1.29 -0.12 4.82
CA HIS A 61 1.96 1.14 5.10
C HIS A 61 1.10 2.38 4.79
N ASP A 62 -0.17 2.20 4.48
CA ASP A 62 -1.04 3.27 3.98
C ASP A 62 -1.53 4.18 5.11
N VAL A 63 -0.73 5.19 5.46
CA VAL A 63 -1.11 6.23 6.45
C VAL A 63 -2.38 7.00 6.07
N ASN A 64 -2.84 6.89 4.83
CA ASN A 64 -4.11 7.44 4.35
C ASN A 64 -5.32 6.57 4.72
N THR A 65 -5.12 5.40 5.31
CA THR A 65 -6.18 4.46 5.70
C THR A 65 -6.33 4.33 7.21
N MET A 66 -5.91 5.33 7.99
CA MET A 66 -6.01 5.27 9.44
C MET A 66 -7.47 5.21 9.91
N VAL A 67 -7.75 4.21 10.75
CA VAL A 67 -9.05 3.97 11.36
C VAL A 67 -8.94 3.85 12.88
N GLN A 68 -10.05 4.01 13.54
CA GLN A 68 -10.22 3.75 14.97
C GLN A 68 -10.77 2.35 15.17
N THR A 69 -10.12 1.54 15.99
CA THR A 69 -10.67 0.30 16.53
C THR A 69 -11.16 0.53 17.97
N PRO A 70 -11.96 -0.37 18.56
CA PRO A 70 -12.42 -0.22 19.94
C PRO A 70 -11.28 -0.11 20.96
N ASP A 71 -10.13 -0.70 20.66
CA ASP A 71 -8.96 -0.76 21.54
C ASP A 71 -7.92 0.34 21.25
N ALA A 72 -7.78 0.79 20.01
CA ALA A 72 -6.73 1.75 19.64
C ALA A 72 -7.10 2.65 18.46
N PRO A 73 -6.68 3.93 18.51
CA PRO A 73 -6.70 4.81 17.35
C PRO A 73 -5.52 4.56 16.40
N ASN A 74 -5.57 5.21 15.23
CA ASN A 74 -4.47 5.28 14.27
C ASN A 74 -3.98 3.91 13.78
N ARG A 75 -4.91 2.97 13.59
CA ARG A 75 -4.61 1.68 13.00
C ARG A 75 -4.72 1.76 11.48
N LEU A 76 -3.82 1.10 10.77
CA LEU A 76 -3.81 1.08 9.29
C LEU A 76 -4.80 0.03 8.79
N ALA A 77 -5.83 0.45 8.08
CA ALA A 77 -6.89 -0.46 7.62
C ALA A 77 -6.40 -1.52 6.62
N ASP A 78 -5.31 -1.24 5.90
CA ASP A 78 -4.68 -2.17 4.95
C ASP A 78 -3.81 -3.25 5.64
N GLU A 79 -3.58 -3.12 6.98
CA GLU A 79 -2.89 -4.10 7.80
C GLU A 79 -3.86 -4.92 8.68
N LEU A 80 -5.03 -4.39 9.00
CA LEU A 80 -5.97 -4.98 9.96
C LEU A 80 -6.77 -6.12 9.33
N PRO A 81 -6.63 -7.41 9.79
CA PRO A 81 -7.52 -8.48 9.37
C PRO A 81 -8.95 -8.23 9.84
N VAL A 82 -9.95 -8.36 8.97
CA VAL A 82 -11.37 -8.15 9.32
C VAL A 82 -11.86 -9.09 10.41
N ARG A 83 -11.32 -10.31 10.47
CA ARG A 83 -11.69 -11.32 11.48
C ARG A 83 -11.35 -10.87 12.89
N ASP A 84 -10.16 -10.24 13.07
CA ASP A 84 -9.67 -9.80 14.37
C ASP A 84 -10.23 -8.42 14.76
N PHE A 85 -10.58 -7.61 13.77
CA PHE A 85 -11.07 -6.23 13.93
C PHE A 85 -12.40 -6.02 13.18
N PRO A 86 -13.48 -6.71 13.62
CA PRO A 86 -14.75 -6.68 12.89
C PRO A 86 -15.48 -5.33 13.02
N ILE A 87 -15.10 -4.46 13.96
CA ILE A 87 -15.71 -3.15 14.15
C ILE A 87 -14.63 -2.08 14.05
N THR A 88 -14.79 -1.20 13.06
CA THR A 88 -13.89 -0.06 12.86
C THR A 88 -14.69 1.20 12.51
N THR A 89 -14.10 2.35 12.77
CA THR A 89 -14.67 3.66 12.43
C THR A 89 -13.62 4.56 11.81
N ALA A 90 -14.07 5.49 10.96
CA ALA A 90 -13.20 6.51 10.42
C ALA A 90 -12.72 7.46 11.52
N GLN A 91 -11.53 8.00 11.35
CA GLN A 91 -10.98 9.06 12.16
C GLN A 91 -10.98 10.40 11.41
N ASN A 92 -10.64 11.49 12.13
CA ASN A 92 -10.52 12.83 11.56
C ASN A 92 -11.83 13.33 10.92
N VAL A 93 -12.97 12.94 11.45
CA VAL A 93 -14.29 13.24 10.89
C VAL A 93 -15.13 13.96 11.93
N SER A 94 -15.80 15.04 11.50
CA SER A 94 -16.84 15.73 12.27
C SER A 94 -18.16 15.67 11.50
N GLY A 95 -19.01 14.72 11.86
CA GLY A 95 -20.23 14.37 11.13
C GLY A 95 -20.10 12.99 10.50
N THR A 96 -20.17 12.88 9.19
CA THR A 96 -19.97 11.61 8.48
C THR A 96 -18.73 11.67 7.59
N LEU A 97 -18.19 10.50 7.24
CA LEU A 97 -17.00 10.42 6.38
C LEU A 97 -17.20 11.14 5.04
N MET A 98 -18.41 11.13 4.48
CA MET A 98 -18.74 11.81 3.22
C MET A 98 -19.09 13.29 3.40
N ALA A 99 -19.64 13.68 4.57
CA ALA A 99 -20.03 15.05 4.89
C ALA A 99 -19.35 15.53 6.17
N ASP A 100 -18.04 15.72 6.09
CA ASP A 100 -17.22 16.21 7.20
C ASP A 100 -17.35 17.74 7.33
N ARG A 101 -17.83 18.21 8.47
CA ARG A 101 -17.99 19.64 8.77
C ARG A 101 -16.67 20.39 8.79
N ASN A 102 -15.59 19.73 9.23
CA ASN A 102 -14.24 20.32 9.30
C ASN A 102 -13.61 20.50 7.90
N ALA A 103 -14.18 19.92 6.84
CA ALA A 103 -13.71 20.12 5.47
C ALA A 103 -13.76 21.59 5.01
N ILE A 104 -14.51 22.46 5.72
CA ILE A 104 -14.49 23.91 5.51
C ILE A 104 -13.07 24.51 5.70
N ILE A 105 -12.20 23.86 6.48
CA ILE A 105 -10.83 24.29 6.70
C ILE A 105 -10.02 24.33 5.40
N ASP A 106 -10.35 23.47 4.42
CA ASP A 106 -9.67 23.45 3.11
C ASP A 106 -9.84 24.78 2.34
N TRP A 107 -10.95 25.49 2.51
CA TRP A 107 -11.17 26.80 1.90
C TRP A 107 -10.18 27.85 2.40
N PHE A 108 -9.71 27.69 3.62
CA PHE A 108 -8.73 28.57 4.24
C PHE A 108 -7.28 28.07 4.10
N GLY A 109 -7.07 27.04 3.26
CA GLY A 109 -5.77 26.34 3.11
C GLY A 109 -4.60 27.27 2.81
N ARG A 110 -4.82 28.36 2.03
CA ARG A 110 -3.77 29.35 1.72
C ARG A 110 -3.24 30.10 2.96
N PHE A 111 -4.03 30.20 4.04
CA PHE A 111 -3.64 30.83 5.30
C PHE A 111 -2.99 29.86 6.27
N LEU A 112 -2.95 28.58 5.94
CA LEU A 112 -2.41 27.50 6.75
C LEU A 112 -1.17 26.88 6.08
N PRO A 113 -0.08 27.66 5.81
CA PRO A 113 1.12 27.10 5.20
C PRO A 113 1.76 26.06 6.14
N VAL A 114 2.76 25.33 5.65
CA VAL A 114 3.54 24.41 6.49
C VAL A 114 4.12 25.15 7.67
N GLY A 115 3.96 24.60 8.89
CA GLY A 115 4.40 25.21 10.12
C GLY A 115 3.56 26.40 10.60
N PHE A 116 2.32 26.57 10.10
CA PHE A 116 1.43 27.67 10.50
C PHE A 116 1.26 27.79 12.01
N TYR A 117 1.23 26.69 12.73
CA TYR A 117 1.09 26.68 14.19
C TYR A 117 2.31 27.23 14.93
N TYR A 118 3.50 27.13 14.39
CA TYR A 118 4.70 27.79 14.92
C TYR A 118 4.68 29.32 14.66
N LYS A 119 4.03 29.74 13.61
CA LYS A 119 4.04 31.14 13.17
C LYS A 119 2.90 31.98 13.74
N ALA A 120 1.72 31.36 13.95
CA ALA A 120 0.48 32.09 14.26
C ALA A 120 -0.06 31.86 15.69
N PHE A 121 0.19 30.70 16.32
CA PHE A 121 -0.52 30.29 17.52
C PHE A 121 0.33 30.31 18.81
N PHE A 122 1.53 30.85 18.76
CA PHE A 122 2.42 30.90 19.95
C PHE A 122 2.32 32.20 20.74
N ARG A 123 1.66 33.22 20.25
CA ARG A 123 1.51 34.51 20.91
C ARG A 123 0.04 34.78 21.32
N PRO A 124 -0.20 35.49 22.44
CA PRO A 124 0.78 35.85 23.46
C PRO A 124 1.39 34.63 24.17
N LEU A 125 2.53 34.80 24.82
CA LEU A 125 3.22 33.73 25.57
C LEU A 125 2.27 33.09 26.59
N GLY A 126 2.26 31.76 26.67
CA GLY A 126 1.41 30.98 27.57
C GLY A 126 0.06 30.52 26.99
N ILE A 127 -0.38 31.04 25.84
CA ILE A 127 -1.68 30.67 25.23
C ILE A 127 -1.59 29.35 24.41
N TRP A 128 -0.41 28.80 24.24
CA TRP A 128 -0.19 27.58 23.43
C TRP A 128 -1.07 26.41 23.86
N SER A 129 -1.22 26.14 25.14
CA SER A 129 -2.03 25.03 25.66
C SER A 129 -3.52 25.11 25.25
N PHE A 130 -4.03 26.32 25.02
CA PHE A 130 -5.37 26.51 24.51
C PHE A 130 -5.43 26.16 23.00
N TRP A 131 -4.49 26.70 22.21
CA TRP A 131 -4.44 26.46 20.79
C TRP A 131 -4.12 24.99 20.46
N GLU A 132 -3.23 24.35 21.24
CA GLU A 132 -2.91 22.93 21.09
C GLU A 132 -4.16 22.06 21.20
N ARG A 133 -5.03 22.28 22.19
CA ARG A 133 -6.26 21.53 22.36
C ARG A 133 -7.20 21.70 21.18
N LEU A 134 -7.35 22.93 20.69
CA LEU A 134 -8.20 23.24 19.53
C LEU A 134 -7.66 22.60 18.26
N ILE A 135 -6.36 22.72 18.01
CA ILE A 135 -5.70 22.13 16.84
C ILE A 135 -5.78 20.60 16.90
N ARG A 136 -5.55 20.00 18.06
CA ARG A 136 -5.65 18.56 18.27
C ARG A 136 -7.08 18.06 18.02
N TRP A 137 -8.07 18.78 18.54
CA TRP A 137 -9.48 18.47 18.30
C TRP A 137 -9.83 18.58 16.80
N ALA A 138 -9.42 19.65 16.14
CA ALA A 138 -9.65 19.84 14.72
C ALA A 138 -8.93 18.79 13.87
N ALA A 139 -7.73 18.35 14.26
CA ALA A 139 -6.98 17.31 13.55
C ALA A 139 -7.60 15.91 13.68
N GLY A 140 -8.39 15.65 14.72
CA GLY A 140 -9.11 14.38 14.89
C GLY A 140 -8.18 13.15 14.95
N LEU A 141 -7.11 13.20 15.75
CA LEU A 141 -6.07 12.15 15.81
C LEU A 141 -6.52 10.82 16.44
N GLY A 142 -7.81 10.61 16.59
CA GLY A 142 -8.39 9.45 17.29
C GLY A 142 -8.37 9.61 18.81
N VAL A 143 -9.00 8.68 19.50
CA VAL A 143 -9.14 8.70 20.97
C VAL A 143 -8.55 7.44 21.57
N ALA A 144 -7.53 7.59 22.41
CA ALA A 144 -6.95 6.47 23.14
C ALA A 144 -7.94 5.94 24.19
N ASN A 145 -8.17 4.65 24.22
CA ASN A 145 -8.98 4.00 25.25
C ASN A 145 -8.13 3.68 26.49
N LEU A 146 -8.23 4.55 27.50
CA LEU A 146 -7.44 4.42 28.73
C LEU A 146 -7.95 3.31 29.68
N SER A 147 -9.11 2.69 29.40
CA SER A 147 -9.64 1.59 30.21
C SER A 147 -9.04 0.22 29.84
N ILE A 148 -8.31 0.14 28.72
CA ILE A 148 -7.71 -1.10 28.27
C ILE A 148 -6.40 -1.34 29.01
N THR A 149 -6.29 -2.53 29.63
CA THR A 149 -5.03 -2.95 30.22
C THR A 149 -4.02 -3.27 29.11
N PRO A 150 -2.81 -2.67 29.17
CA PRO A 150 -1.77 -2.97 28.18
C PRO A 150 -1.47 -4.47 28.14
N ARG A 151 -1.41 -5.04 26.93
CA ARG A 151 -1.03 -6.46 26.76
C ARG A 151 0.43 -6.65 27.16
N TYR A 152 0.69 -7.72 27.89
CA TYR A 152 2.07 -8.12 28.19
C TYR A 152 2.81 -8.45 26.89
N THR A 153 3.98 -7.83 26.69
CA THR A 153 4.87 -8.14 25.56
C THR A 153 5.94 -9.11 26.02
N ASP A 154 5.86 -10.33 25.51
CA ASP A 154 6.89 -11.36 25.73
C ASP A 154 8.21 -10.96 25.04
N LYS A 155 9.34 -11.31 25.66
CA LYS A 155 10.68 -11.01 25.15
C LYS A 155 11.50 -12.29 25.04
N GLN A 156 11.96 -12.59 23.82
CA GLN A 156 12.82 -13.75 23.56
C GLN A 156 14.13 -13.34 22.92
N TYR A 157 15.21 -14.06 23.28
CA TYR A 157 16.50 -13.95 22.60
C TYR A 157 16.58 -15.02 21.51
N LEU A 158 17.01 -14.60 20.33
CA LEU A 158 17.30 -15.50 19.22
C LEU A 158 18.74 -15.27 18.72
N PHE A 159 19.41 -16.37 18.42
CA PHE A 159 20.76 -16.36 17.89
C PHE A 159 20.78 -17.16 16.57
N SER A 160 21.35 -16.56 15.54
CA SER A 160 21.46 -17.16 14.21
C SER A 160 22.84 -16.89 13.62
N ASP A 161 23.28 -17.73 12.68
CA ASP A 161 24.51 -17.41 11.95
C ASP A 161 24.24 -16.34 10.92
N VAL A 162 23.13 -16.44 10.20
CA VAL A 162 22.67 -15.46 9.23
C VAL A 162 21.22 -15.04 9.53
N VAL A 163 20.93 -13.75 9.49
CA VAL A 163 19.55 -13.22 9.43
C VAL A 163 19.30 -12.66 8.05
N VAL A 164 18.20 -13.06 7.43
CA VAL A 164 17.72 -12.50 6.17
C VAL A 164 16.44 -11.73 6.44
N ILE A 165 16.39 -10.45 6.04
CA ILE A 165 15.24 -9.58 6.22
C ILE A 165 14.57 -9.35 4.88
N GLY A 166 13.33 -9.84 4.75
CA GLY A 166 12.53 -9.89 3.53
C GLY A 166 12.45 -11.30 2.96
N GLY A 167 11.22 -11.82 2.87
CA GLY A 167 10.89 -13.18 2.37
C GLY A 167 10.48 -13.19 0.89
N GLY A 168 10.90 -12.18 0.12
CA GLY A 168 10.75 -12.16 -1.34
C GLY A 168 11.71 -13.12 -2.06
N PRO A 169 11.70 -13.17 -3.39
CA PRO A 169 12.56 -14.10 -4.15
C PRO A 169 14.04 -13.97 -3.80
N ALA A 170 14.56 -12.77 -3.69
CA ALA A 170 15.95 -12.54 -3.33
C ALA A 170 16.29 -13.05 -1.92
N GLY A 171 15.40 -12.78 -0.94
CA GLY A 171 15.60 -13.22 0.44
C GLY A 171 15.49 -14.73 0.60
N MET A 172 14.53 -15.37 -0.06
CA MET A 172 14.39 -16.81 -0.07
C MET A 172 15.61 -17.50 -0.69
N SER A 173 16.10 -17.02 -1.84
CA SER A 173 17.30 -17.54 -2.49
C SER A 173 18.54 -17.35 -1.60
N ALA A 174 18.69 -16.18 -0.96
CA ALA A 174 19.80 -15.93 -0.04
C ALA A 174 19.74 -16.83 1.20
N ALA A 175 18.55 -17.07 1.73
CA ALA A 175 18.34 -17.96 2.88
C ALA A 175 18.70 -19.41 2.54
N LEU A 176 18.28 -19.90 1.37
CA LEU A 176 18.63 -21.24 0.87
C LEU A 176 20.15 -21.39 0.68
N ALA A 177 20.79 -20.48 -0.02
CA ALA A 177 22.22 -20.53 -0.26
C ALA A 177 23.05 -20.52 1.04
N ALA A 178 22.64 -19.68 2.01
CA ALA A 178 23.31 -19.66 3.33
C ALA A 178 23.10 -20.97 4.10
N ALA A 179 21.91 -21.54 4.04
CA ALA A 179 21.58 -22.78 4.75
C ALA A 179 22.23 -24.02 4.12
N GLU A 180 22.37 -24.06 2.80
CA GLU A 180 23.13 -25.07 2.06
C GLU A 180 24.62 -25.02 2.43
N GLY A 181 25.16 -23.82 2.70
CA GLY A 181 26.50 -23.62 3.28
C GLY A 181 26.65 -24.06 4.75
N GLY A 182 25.59 -24.60 5.36
CA GLY A 182 25.58 -25.11 6.73
C GLY A 182 25.25 -24.06 7.80
N ALA A 183 24.90 -22.83 7.43
CA ALA A 183 24.51 -21.78 8.38
C ALA A 183 23.10 -22.02 8.95
N ARG A 184 22.90 -21.65 10.22
CA ARG A 184 21.57 -21.50 10.79
C ARG A 184 21.00 -20.16 10.37
N VAL A 185 19.93 -20.18 9.61
CA VAL A 185 19.31 -18.99 9.02
C VAL A 185 18.00 -18.64 9.74
N LEU A 186 17.83 -17.36 10.04
CA LEU A 186 16.56 -16.78 10.43
C LEU A 186 16.06 -15.90 9.28
N LEU A 187 14.95 -16.28 8.65
CA LEU A 187 14.28 -15.49 7.62
C LEU A 187 13.11 -14.75 8.25
N VAL A 188 13.09 -13.43 8.14
CA VAL A 188 12.08 -12.54 8.73
C VAL A 188 11.32 -11.83 7.62
N ASP A 189 10.00 -11.91 7.63
CA ASP A 189 9.13 -11.18 6.70
C ASP A 189 7.94 -10.55 7.42
N GLU A 190 7.63 -9.31 7.08
CA GLU A 190 6.48 -8.57 7.65
C GLU A 190 5.14 -9.08 7.12
N GLN A 191 5.13 -9.70 5.94
CA GLN A 191 3.92 -10.23 5.34
C GLN A 191 3.55 -11.61 5.95
N PRO A 192 2.26 -12.00 5.88
CA PRO A 192 1.81 -13.30 6.40
C PRO A 192 2.38 -14.49 5.62
N CYS A 193 2.68 -14.30 4.35
CA CYS A 193 3.21 -15.32 3.45
C CYS A 193 4.50 -14.89 2.80
N LEU A 194 5.43 -15.82 2.62
CA LEU A 194 6.63 -15.61 1.81
C LEU A 194 6.26 -15.41 0.33
N GLY A 195 7.22 -14.96 -0.47
CA GLY A 195 7.10 -14.80 -1.90
C GLY A 195 7.27 -13.35 -2.37
N GLY A 196 6.94 -12.38 -1.51
CA GLY A 196 7.09 -10.95 -1.85
C GLY A 196 6.38 -10.61 -3.15
N SER A 197 7.09 -9.97 -4.10
CA SER A 197 6.53 -9.56 -5.40
C SER A 197 6.07 -10.73 -6.28
N LEU A 198 6.58 -11.94 -6.10
CA LEU A 198 6.11 -13.13 -6.83
C LEU A 198 4.63 -13.44 -6.54
N THR A 199 4.07 -12.98 -5.43
CA THR A 199 2.68 -13.25 -5.05
C THR A 199 1.67 -12.31 -5.71
N TYR A 200 2.11 -11.17 -6.27
CA TYR A 200 1.18 -10.19 -6.86
C TYR A 200 1.68 -9.52 -8.16
N HIS A 201 2.98 -9.40 -8.41
CA HIS A 201 3.46 -8.83 -9.67
C HIS A 201 3.48 -9.85 -10.80
N ARG A 202 3.07 -9.40 -11.97
CA ARG A 202 3.26 -10.09 -13.25
C ARG A 202 4.59 -9.59 -13.82
N PHE A 203 5.50 -10.49 -14.21
CA PHE A 203 6.82 -10.14 -14.74
C PHE A 203 6.92 -10.35 -16.26
N ALA A 204 5.95 -11.04 -16.84
CA ALA A 204 5.82 -11.30 -18.27
C ALA A 204 4.34 -11.46 -18.65
N ILE A 205 4.04 -11.51 -19.95
CA ILE A 205 2.68 -11.76 -20.44
C ILE A 205 2.17 -13.13 -19.96
N ASP A 206 3.02 -14.16 -20.02
CA ASP A 206 2.76 -15.45 -19.39
C ASP A 206 3.26 -15.44 -17.93
N THR A 207 2.43 -15.92 -17.02
CA THR A 207 2.74 -15.97 -15.58
C THR A 207 3.24 -17.33 -15.10
N THR A 208 3.32 -18.33 -15.98
CA THR A 208 3.62 -19.72 -15.61
C THR A 208 4.97 -19.87 -14.91
N GLU A 209 6.02 -19.24 -15.45
CA GLU A 209 7.37 -19.30 -14.85
C GLU A 209 7.41 -18.64 -13.49
N ARG A 210 6.73 -17.49 -13.33
CA ARG A 210 6.62 -16.80 -12.03
C ARG A 210 5.96 -17.70 -10.98
N ASP A 211 4.84 -18.31 -11.34
CA ASP A 211 4.03 -19.12 -10.43
C ASP A 211 4.80 -20.37 -10.01
N GLN A 212 5.51 -21.00 -10.94
CA GLN A 212 6.38 -22.13 -10.67
C GLN A 212 7.53 -21.74 -9.73
N LEU A 213 8.24 -20.66 -10.02
CA LEU A 213 9.33 -20.15 -9.19
C LEU A 213 8.87 -19.82 -7.77
N ALA A 214 7.70 -19.21 -7.63
CA ALA A 214 7.11 -18.89 -6.33
C ALA A 214 6.88 -20.16 -5.51
N HIS A 215 6.27 -21.18 -6.09
CA HIS A 215 6.00 -22.45 -5.43
C HIS A 215 7.28 -23.20 -5.04
N GLU A 216 8.25 -23.28 -5.95
CA GLU A 216 9.53 -23.97 -5.72
C GLU A 216 10.31 -23.33 -4.57
N LEU A 217 10.48 -21.99 -4.60
CA LEU A 217 11.22 -21.27 -3.56
C LEU A 217 10.56 -21.38 -2.19
N MET A 218 9.23 -21.18 -2.13
CA MET A 218 8.50 -21.28 -0.86
C MET A 218 8.58 -22.69 -0.27
N ALA A 219 8.39 -23.72 -1.10
CA ALA A 219 8.48 -25.11 -0.67
C ALA A 219 9.89 -25.47 -0.19
N ALA A 220 10.94 -25.06 -0.92
CA ALA A 220 12.33 -25.31 -0.55
C ALA A 220 12.70 -24.66 0.80
N VAL A 221 12.30 -23.40 1.01
CA VAL A 221 12.53 -22.69 2.28
C VAL A 221 11.83 -23.38 3.44
N GLN A 222 10.55 -23.76 3.27
CA GLN A 222 9.76 -24.40 4.31
C GLN A 222 10.29 -25.80 4.70
N ALA A 223 10.81 -26.53 3.72
CA ALA A 223 11.36 -27.87 3.95
C ALA A 223 12.78 -27.87 4.54
N HIS A 224 13.50 -26.73 4.49
CA HIS A 224 14.91 -26.72 4.87
C HIS A 224 15.13 -26.62 6.38
N LYS A 225 15.69 -27.66 6.98
CA LYS A 225 15.88 -27.80 8.45
C LYS A 225 16.71 -26.71 9.12
N HIS A 226 17.59 -26.02 8.39
CA HIS A 226 18.46 -24.96 8.92
C HIS A 226 17.84 -23.56 8.76
N ILE A 227 16.65 -23.44 8.14
CA ILE A 227 15.94 -22.17 7.99
C ILE A 227 14.76 -22.13 8.98
N ARG A 228 14.77 -21.11 9.83
CA ARG A 228 13.62 -20.73 10.64
C ARG A 228 12.96 -19.51 10.02
N VAL A 229 11.65 -19.59 9.74
CA VAL A 229 10.86 -18.48 9.19
C VAL A 229 10.09 -17.80 10.31
N LEU A 230 10.10 -16.47 10.32
CA LEU A 230 9.18 -15.60 11.07
C LEU A 230 8.42 -14.75 10.06
N SER A 231 7.18 -15.11 9.77
CA SER A 231 6.22 -14.31 9.01
C SER A 231 5.37 -13.43 9.94
N ASN A 232 4.66 -12.43 9.43
CA ASN A 232 4.01 -11.39 10.23
C ASN A 232 4.97 -10.78 11.26
N ALA A 233 6.22 -10.58 10.89
CA ALA A 233 7.29 -10.21 11.79
C ALA A 233 8.09 -9.03 11.24
N LEU A 234 7.97 -7.89 11.89
CA LEU A 234 8.62 -6.65 11.49
C LEU A 234 10.02 -6.53 12.13
N CYS A 235 11.07 -6.44 11.32
CA CYS A 235 12.38 -6.02 11.79
C CYS A 235 12.39 -4.49 11.94
N ASN A 236 12.37 -4.01 13.18
CA ASN A 236 12.20 -2.60 13.52
C ASN A 236 13.51 -1.79 13.54
N GLY A 237 14.63 -2.41 13.28
CA GLY A 237 15.91 -1.71 13.25
C GLY A 237 17.13 -2.62 13.18
N TRP A 238 18.29 -2.02 12.90
CA TRP A 238 19.58 -2.68 12.90
C TRP A 238 20.57 -1.85 13.72
N TYR A 239 21.03 -2.42 14.82
CA TYR A 239 21.89 -1.79 15.80
C TYR A 239 23.27 -2.46 15.87
N THR A 240 24.17 -1.89 16.69
CA THR A 240 25.52 -2.41 16.90
C THR A 240 25.54 -3.92 17.18
N ASP A 241 26.58 -4.62 16.73
CA ASP A 241 26.77 -6.08 16.85
C ASP A 241 25.63 -6.88 16.23
N HIS A 242 25.09 -6.42 15.10
CA HIS A 242 23.96 -7.04 14.42
C HIS A 242 22.80 -7.38 15.37
N TYR A 243 22.47 -6.45 16.27
CA TYR A 243 21.28 -6.54 17.08
C TYR A 243 20.06 -6.04 16.29
N LEU A 244 19.10 -6.95 16.08
CA LEU A 244 17.87 -6.67 15.33
C LEU A 244 16.66 -6.96 16.23
N PRO A 245 15.91 -5.94 16.66
CA PRO A 245 14.61 -6.14 17.30
C PRO A 245 13.58 -6.53 16.24
N VAL A 246 12.98 -7.71 16.40
CA VAL A 246 11.92 -8.22 15.52
C VAL A 246 10.64 -8.35 16.34
N ILE A 247 9.56 -7.74 15.86
CA ILE A 247 8.26 -7.72 16.51
C ILE A 247 7.33 -8.68 15.75
N GLN A 248 6.72 -9.63 16.44
CA GLN A 248 5.71 -10.53 15.91
C GLN A 248 4.52 -10.59 16.89
N GLY A 249 3.40 -10.01 16.51
CA GLY A 249 2.24 -9.90 17.38
C GLY A 249 2.59 -9.18 18.70
N ASN A 250 2.46 -9.86 19.84
CA ASN A 250 2.82 -9.35 21.16
C ASN A 250 4.19 -9.80 21.67
N ARG A 251 5.08 -10.28 20.78
CA ARG A 251 6.41 -10.76 21.10
C ARG A 251 7.49 -9.92 20.50
N LEU A 252 8.50 -9.56 21.29
CA LEU A 252 9.74 -8.93 20.85
C LEU A 252 10.86 -9.97 20.86
N PHE A 253 11.34 -10.34 19.68
CA PHE A 253 12.57 -11.10 19.52
C PHE A 253 13.77 -10.15 19.51
N LYS A 254 14.70 -10.37 20.43
CA LYS A 254 16.01 -9.75 20.49
C LYS A 254 16.99 -10.62 19.71
N VAL A 255 17.08 -10.37 18.41
CA VAL A 255 17.87 -11.19 17.50
C VAL A 255 19.32 -10.73 17.48
N ARG A 256 20.27 -11.68 17.53
CA ARG A 256 21.70 -11.46 17.28
C ARG A 256 22.15 -12.40 16.18
N ALA A 257 22.91 -11.89 15.25
CA ALA A 257 23.45 -12.66 14.12
C ALA A 257 24.93 -12.38 13.91
N LYS A 258 25.62 -13.30 13.23
CA LYS A 258 26.99 -13.08 12.75
C LYS A 258 27.00 -12.24 11.47
N SER A 259 25.98 -12.43 10.64
CA SER A 259 25.78 -11.70 9.38
C SER A 259 24.31 -11.38 9.16
N CYS A 260 24.03 -10.29 8.45
CA CYS A 260 22.69 -9.87 8.11
C CYS A 260 22.60 -9.58 6.60
N ILE A 261 21.53 -10.07 5.97
CA ILE A 261 21.23 -9.84 4.56
C ILE A 261 19.93 -9.05 4.50
N VAL A 262 19.96 -7.88 3.85
CA VAL A 262 18.77 -7.05 3.61
C VAL A 262 18.23 -7.35 2.23
N ALA A 263 17.03 -7.90 2.17
CA ALA A 263 16.28 -8.25 0.96
C ALA A 263 14.87 -7.67 0.99
N THR A 264 14.75 -6.44 1.51
CA THR A 264 13.48 -5.74 1.79
C THR A 264 12.75 -5.22 0.54
N GLY A 265 13.31 -5.48 -0.65
CA GLY A 265 12.68 -5.14 -1.92
C GLY A 265 12.64 -3.64 -2.20
N THR A 266 11.56 -3.18 -2.81
CA THR A 266 11.41 -1.81 -3.30
C THR A 266 10.03 -1.25 -2.99
N SER A 267 9.96 0.07 -2.90
CA SER A 267 8.71 0.84 -2.84
C SER A 267 8.42 1.47 -4.20
N GLU A 268 7.24 1.25 -4.73
CA GLU A 268 6.80 1.86 -5.98
C GLU A 268 6.60 3.36 -5.81
N GLN A 269 7.01 4.14 -6.81
CA GLN A 269 6.94 5.59 -6.79
C GLN A 269 5.69 6.10 -7.51
N HIS A 270 5.03 7.05 -6.89
CA HIS A 270 3.87 7.73 -7.47
C HIS A 270 4.30 8.89 -8.39
N VAL A 271 3.43 9.23 -9.34
CA VAL A 271 3.55 10.43 -10.18
C VAL A 271 2.84 11.59 -9.49
N VAL A 272 3.45 12.79 -9.56
CA VAL A 272 2.86 14.02 -9.01
C VAL A 272 2.11 14.76 -10.10
N PHE A 273 0.80 14.90 -9.91
CA PHE A 273 -0.09 15.70 -10.78
C PHE A 273 -1.23 16.30 -9.92
N ARG A 274 -2.04 17.14 -10.53
CA ARG A 274 -3.12 17.83 -9.80
C ARG A 274 -4.16 16.84 -9.28
N ASN A 275 -4.43 16.87 -7.97
CA ASN A 275 -5.36 16.00 -7.27
C ASN A 275 -4.99 14.50 -7.28
N ASN A 276 -3.70 14.18 -7.37
CA ASN A 276 -3.24 12.78 -7.28
C ASN A 276 -3.52 12.10 -5.93
N ASP A 277 -4.08 12.84 -4.98
CA ASP A 277 -4.48 12.37 -3.66
C ASP A 277 -5.99 11.99 -3.55
N VAL A 278 -6.72 12.03 -4.66
CA VAL A 278 -8.13 11.63 -4.70
C VAL A 278 -8.26 10.11 -4.51
N PRO A 279 -9.12 9.63 -3.58
CA PRO A 279 -9.39 8.21 -3.41
C PRO A 279 -9.83 7.53 -4.72
N GLY A 280 -9.20 6.41 -5.04
CA GLY A 280 -9.30 5.74 -6.35
C GLY A 280 -8.06 5.96 -7.23
N VAL A 281 -7.17 6.89 -6.87
CA VAL A 281 -5.82 7.00 -7.43
C VAL A 281 -4.89 6.14 -6.57
N ILE A 282 -4.32 5.08 -7.15
CA ILE A 282 -3.51 4.07 -6.46
C ILE A 282 -2.23 3.76 -7.23
N LEU A 283 -1.32 3.01 -6.62
CA LEU A 283 -0.16 2.45 -7.33
C LEU A 283 -0.55 1.18 -8.10
N CYS A 284 0.20 0.85 -9.15
CA CYS A 284 0.00 -0.40 -9.88
C CYS A 284 0.20 -1.62 -8.98
N SER A 285 1.18 -1.59 -8.09
CA SER A 285 1.36 -2.65 -7.09
C SER A 285 0.18 -2.80 -6.11
N ALA A 286 -0.56 -1.71 -5.84
CA ALA A 286 -1.78 -1.77 -5.05
C ALA A 286 -2.92 -2.46 -5.80
N LEU A 287 -3.08 -2.13 -7.09
CA LEU A 287 -4.04 -2.81 -7.98
C LEU A 287 -3.75 -4.31 -8.06
N ASP A 288 -2.48 -4.67 -8.28
CA ASP A 288 -2.05 -6.06 -8.35
C ASP A 288 -2.35 -6.81 -7.04
N ARG A 289 -2.06 -6.19 -5.86
CA ARG A 289 -2.41 -6.78 -4.55
C ARG A 289 -3.91 -6.93 -4.35
N LEU A 290 -4.71 -5.94 -4.73
CA LEU A 290 -6.18 -6.04 -4.65
C LEU A 290 -6.68 -7.26 -5.43
N ILE A 291 -6.18 -7.46 -6.64
CA ILE A 291 -6.59 -8.55 -7.51
C ILE A 291 -6.04 -9.90 -7.00
N TYR A 292 -4.72 -10.03 -6.88
CA TYR A 292 -4.09 -11.32 -6.54
C TYR A 292 -4.32 -11.74 -5.09
N HIS A 293 -4.23 -10.81 -4.13
CA HIS A 293 -4.38 -11.18 -2.71
C HIS A 293 -5.85 -11.29 -2.30
N TYR A 294 -6.68 -10.32 -2.71
CA TYR A 294 -8.04 -10.19 -2.18
C TYR A 294 -9.13 -10.52 -3.21
N GLY A 295 -8.77 -10.75 -4.49
CA GLY A 295 -9.76 -11.03 -5.53
C GLY A 295 -10.68 -9.85 -5.83
N VAL A 296 -10.26 -8.63 -5.52
CA VAL A 296 -11.03 -7.41 -5.70
C VAL A 296 -10.69 -6.78 -7.03
N ALA A 297 -11.66 -6.73 -7.94
CA ALA A 297 -11.60 -6.06 -9.24
C ALA A 297 -12.62 -4.92 -9.27
N PRO A 298 -12.26 -3.68 -8.86
CA PRO A 298 -13.22 -2.60 -8.74
C PRO A 298 -13.86 -2.24 -10.08
N ALA A 299 -15.17 -2.04 -10.08
CA ALA A 299 -15.93 -1.68 -11.28
C ALA A 299 -15.80 -0.18 -11.63
N GLY A 300 -16.12 0.19 -12.87
CA GLY A 300 -16.30 1.58 -13.31
C GLY A 300 -15.14 2.19 -14.08
N GLY A 301 -14.34 1.37 -14.74
CA GLY A 301 -13.24 1.78 -15.63
C GLY A 301 -11.92 2.02 -14.91
N LEU A 302 -10.84 1.58 -15.54
CA LEU A 302 -9.46 1.73 -15.09
C LEU A 302 -8.66 2.53 -16.12
N VAL A 303 -7.91 3.53 -15.66
CA VAL A 303 -6.84 4.17 -16.43
C VAL A 303 -5.51 3.82 -15.78
N VAL A 304 -4.52 3.42 -16.58
CA VAL A 304 -3.17 3.12 -16.09
C VAL A 304 -2.19 4.18 -16.59
N LEU A 305 -1.51 4.86 -15.66
CA LEU A 305 -0.42 5.79 -15.99
C LEU A 305 0.91 5.05 -15.89
N ALA A 306 1.55 4.87 -17.05
CA ALA A 306 2.76 4.10 -17.20
C ALA A 306 4.01 4.98 -17.35
N GLY A 307 5.02 4.71 -16.53
CA GLY A 307 6.40 5.16 -16.70
C GLY A 307 7.36 3.99 -16.96
N ASN A 308 6.85 2.75 -16.92
CA ASN A 308 7.61 1.52 -17.10
C ASN A 308 6.71 0.37 -17.58
N ASP A 309 7.31 -0.78 -17.89
CA ASP A 309 6.60 -1.96 -18.41
C ASP A 309 5.74 -2.65 -17.35
N GLN A 310 6.08 -2.52 -16.06
CA GLN A 310 5.28 -3.10 -14.98
C GLN A 310 3.85 -2.53 -14.96
N ALA A 311 3.69 -1.25 -15.28
CA ALA A 311 2.35 -0.65 -15.39
C ALA A 311 1.51 -1.28 -16.50
N TRP A 312 2.11 -1.62 -17.64
CA TRP A 312 1.42 -2.35 -18.72
C TRP A 312 1.00 -3.73 -18.26
N LEU A 313 1.90 -4.45 -17.57
CA LEU A 313 1.60 -5.78 -17.03
C LEU A 313 0.47 -5.73 -15.99
N SER A 314 0.40 -4.68 -15.17
CA SER A 314 -0.72 -4.46 -14.24
C SER A 314 -2.04 -4.16 -14.98
N ALA A 315 -1.99 -3.44 -16.11
CA ALA A 315 -3.17 -3.26 -16.97
C ALA A 315 -3.68 -4.60 -17.52
N LEU A 316 -2.77 -5.47 -18.00
CA LEU A 316 -3.12 -6.82 -18.47
C LEU A 316 -3.67 -7.69 -17.33
N THR A 317 -3.14 -7.57 -16.12
CA THR A 317 -3.67 -8.27 -14.92
C THR A 317 -5.09 -7.84 -14.62
N ALA A 318 -5.36 -6.53 -14.68
CA ALA A 318 -6.70 -6.00 -14.47
C ALA A 318 -7.71 -6.46 -15.53
N ASP A 319 -7.30 -6.50 -16.79
CA ASP A 319 -8.12 -7.03 -17.89
C ASP A 319 -8.41 -8.52 -17.69
N ASP A 320 -7.41 -9.33 -17.32
CA ASP A 320 -7.58 -10.75 -16.98
C ASP A 320 -8.53 -10.96 -15.77
N ALA A 321 -8.61 -9.99 -14.87
CA ALA A 321 -9.53 -9.97 -13.73
C ALA A 321 -10.94 -9.45 -14.09
N GLY A 322 -11.17 -9.11 -15.37
CA GLY A 322 -12.46 -8.63 -15.87
C GLY A 322 -12.72 -7.14 -15.65
N MET A 323 -11.71 -6.34 -15.33
CA MET A 323 -11.84 -4.89 -15.26
C MET A 323 -11.84 -4.28 -16.66
N ALA A 324 -12.69 -3.28 -16.88
CA ALA A 324 -12.68 -2.49 -18.12
C ALA A 324 -11.48 -1.53 -18.11
N VAL A 325 -10.40 -1.85 -18.81
CA VAL A 325 -9.24 -0.98 -18.98
C VAL A 325 -9.54 0.07 -20.05
N ALA A 326 -9.86 1.30 -19.63
CA ALA A 326 -10.23 2.39 -20.52
C ALA A 326 -9.04 2.88 -21.35
N ALA A 327 -7.86 2.99 -20.76
CA ALA A 327 -6.63 3.33 -21.47
C ALA A 327 -5.37 3.04 -20.64
N ILE A 328 -4.25 2.84 -21.36
CA ILE A 328 -2.89 3.00 -20.85
C ILE A 328 -2.38 4.37 -21.32
N VAL A 329 -1.93 5.22 -20.40
CA VAL A 329 -1.31 6.51 -20.68
C VAL A 329 0.17 6.39 -20.38
N ASP A 330 1.01 6.36 -21.41
CA ASP A 330 2.46 6.15 -21.24
C ASP A 330 3.23 7.46 -21.40
N LEU A 331 4.02 7.78 -20.38
CA LEU A 331 4.92 8.96 -20.37
C LEU A 331 6.00 8.87 -21.45
N ARG A 332 6.38 7.65 -21.81
CA ARG A 332 7.42 7.38 -22.80
C ARG A 332 6.89 7.63 -24.23
N ARG A 333 7.80 7.81 -25.15
CA ARG A 333 7.46 7.77 -26.59
C ARG A 333 6.84 6.42 -26.94
N ALA A 334 6.12 6.38 -28.06
CA ALA A 334 5.61 5.11 -28.53
C ALA A 334 6.74 4.09 -28.51
N PRO A 335 6.62 2.99 -27.78
CA PRO A 335 7.60 1.93 -27.89
C PRO A 335 7.60 1.46 -29.33
N ASP A 336 8.78 1.14 -29.87
CA ASP A 336 8.86 0.25 -31.04
C ASP A 336 7.96 -0.95 -30.76
N GLU A 337 7.40 -1.58 -31.79
CA GLU A 337 6.52 -2.75 -31.64
C GLU A 337 7.11 -3.73 -30.62
N THR A 338 6.51 -3.78 -29.42
CA THR A 338 6.90 -4.66 -28.33
C THR A 338 5.81 -5.68 -28.10
N ALA A 339 6.16 -6.83 -27.53
CA ALA A 339 5.18 -7.85 -27.17
C ALA A 339 4.04 -7.28 -26.27
N LEU A 340 4.32 -6.26 -25.43
CA LEU A 340 3.31 -5.61 -24.59
C LEU A 340 2.36 -4.73 -25.41
N SER A 341 2.88 -3.98 -26.40
CA SER A 341 2.05 -3.13 -27.25
C SER A 341 1.16 -3.97 -28.17
N GLU A 342 1.69 -5.06 -28.72
CA GLU A 342 0.93 -6.04 -29.51
C GLU A 342 -0.19 -6.70 -28.68
N GLU A 343 0.12 -7.10 -27.45
CA GLU A 343 -0.85 -7.71 -26.54
C GLU A 343 -1.95 -6.73 -26.12
N ALA A 344 -1.59 -5.47 -25.82
CA ALA A 344 -2.57 -4.43 -25.52
C ALA A 344 -3.51 -4.18 -26.73
N ALA A 345 -2.96 -4.11 -27.94
CA ALA A 345 -3.73 -3.96 -29.16
C ALA A 345 -4.66 -5.16 -29.42
N ARG A 346 -4.16 -6.39 -29.22
CA ARG A 346 -4.95 -7.62 -29.34
C ARG A 346 -6.15 -7.64 -28.39
N ARG A 347 -6.01 -7.06 -27.19
CA ARG A 347 -7.09 -6.92 -26.19
C ARG A 347 -7.98 -5.70 -26.43
N GLY A 348 -7.68 -4.87 -27.40
CA GLY A 348 -8.43 -3.63 -27.70
C GLY A 348 -8.24 -2.52 -26.65
N ILE A 349 -7.13 -2.56 -25.90
CA ILE A 349 -6.81 -1.53 -24.91
C ILE A 349 -6.26 -0.29 -25.63
N THR A 350 -6.90 0.86 -25.42
CA THR A 350 -6.43 2.14 -25.99
C THR A 350 -5.11 2.56 -25.32
N VAL A 351 -4.15 3.03 -26.11
CA VAL A 351 -2.85 3.50 -25.61
C VAL A 351 -2.59 4.93 -26.07
N HIS A 352 -2.22 5.79 -25.12
CA HIS A 352 -1.75 7.16 -25.36
C HIS A 352 -0.29 7.26 -24.97
N CYS A 353 0.64 7.25 -25.94
CA CYS A 353 2.07 7.46 -25.71
C CYS A 353 2.45 8.95 -25.76
N SER A 354 3.62 9.30 -25.22
CA SER A 354 4.05 10.70 -25.03
C SER A 354 2.94 11.52 -24.36
N ALA A 355 2.32 10.95 -23.33
CA ALA A 355 1.16 11.51 -22.66
C ALA A 355 1.25 11.32 -21.13
N THR A 356 0.56 12.17 -20.40
CA THR A 356 0.46 12.08 -18.94
C THR A 356 -0.94 12.38 -18.45
N VAL A 357 -1.29 11.82 -17.31
CA VAL A 357 -2.44 12.30 -16.54
C VAL A 357 -2.04 13.61 -15.86
N TYR A 358 -2.83 14.66 -16.10
CA TYR A 358 -2.57 16.01 -15.58
C TYR A 358 -3.45 16.36 -14.38
N THR A 359 -4.69 15.90 -14.37
CA THR A 359 -5.66 16.19 -13.30
C THR A 359 -6.54 14.97 -13.07
N ALA A 360 -6.81 14.67 -11.80
CA ALA A 360 -7.87 13.74 -11.39
C ALA A 360 -9.09 14.55 -10.93
N ASP A 361 -10.25 14.22 -11.48
CA ASP A 361 -11.52 14.82 -11.12
C ASP A 361 -12.26 13.98 -10.11
N ARG A 362 -12.73 14.64 -9.05
CA ARG A 362 -13.44 14.00 -7.94
C ARG A 362 -14.95 14.06 -8.16
N ASP A 363 -15.65 12.97 -7.91
CA ASP A 363 -17.10 12.93 -7.82
C ASP A 363 -17.56 13.65 -6.53
N PRO A 364 -18.43 14.64 -6.61
CA PRO A 364 -18.88 15.40 -5.43
C PRO A 364 -19.70 14.58 -4.43
N LYS A 365 -20.31 13.47 -4.84
CA LYS A 365 -21.16 12.62 -3.98
C LYS A 365 -20.33 11.54 -3.28
N THR A 366 -19.54 10.79 -4.04
CA THR A 366 -18.72 9.69 -3.52
C THR A 366 -17.37 10.16 -2.97
N GLN A 367 -16.97 11.40 -3.27
CA GLN A 367 -15.69 11.99 -2.89
C GLN A 367 -14.47 11.21 -3.40
N SER A 368 -14.66 10.32 -4.38
CA SER A 368 -13.66 9.50 -5.04
C SER A 368 -13.49 9.86 -6.51
N LEU A 369 -12.57 9.21 -7.19
CA LEU A 369 -12.24 9.46 -8.59
C LEU A 369 -13.47 9.27 -9.51
N ARG A 370 -13.61 10.19 -10.48
CA ARG A 370 -14.64 10.17 -11.52
C ARG A 370 -14.05 10.12 -12.91
N ALA A 371 -13.02 10.91 -13.16
CA ALA A 371 -12.39 11.03 -14.47
C ALA A 371 -10.95 11.53 -14.34
N VAL A 372 -10.16 11.36 -15.37
CA VAL A 372 -8.82 11.96 -15.48
C VAL A 372 -8.68 12.71 -16.78
N SER A 373 -7.93 13.84 -16.74
CA SER A 373 -7.53 14.61 -17.91
C SER A 373 -6.16 14.17 -18.38
N VAL A 374 -6.04 13.75 -19.63
CA VAL A 374 -4.81 13.31 -20.27
C VAL A 374 -4.29 14.41 -21.18
N ARG A 375 -2.99 14.72 -21.08
CA ARG A 375 -2.32 15.71 -21.90
C ARG A 375 -1.13 15.12 -22.62
N ALA A 376 -0.83 15.66 -23.80
CA ALA A 376 0.40 15.35 -24.51
C ALA A 376 1.63 15.81 -23.72
N VAL A 377 2.74 15.10 -23.88
CA VAL A 377 4.07 15.48 -23.37
C VAL A 377 4.99 15.69 -24.55
N THR A 378 5.61 16.86 -24.64
CA THR A 378 6.54 17.20 -25.73
C THR A 378 7.86 16.44 -25.55
N GLU A 379 8.71 16.47 -26.59
CA GLU A 379 10.06 15.88 -26.53
C GLU A 379 10.94 16.52 -25.45
N GLN A 380 10.68 17.76 -25.10
CA GLN A 380 11.38 18.50 -24.03
C GLN A 380 10.77 18.25 -22.64
N GLY A 381 9.80 17.33 -22.52
CA GLY A 381 9.12 16.99 -21.26
C GLY A 381 8.09 18.04 -20.81
N GLN A 382 7.68 18.96 -21.68
CA GLN A 382 6.66 19.96 -21.34
C GLN A 382 5.26 19.38 -21.56
N VAL A 383 4.34 19.74 -20.67
CA VAL A 383 2.93 19.35 -20.78
C VAL A 383 2.23 20.26 -21.79
N GLY A 384 1.67 19.66 -22.82
CA GLY A 384 0.94 20.30 -23.90
C GLY A 384 -0.58 20.34 -23.69
N ASP A 385 -1.31 20.24 -24.80
CA ASP A 385 -2.77 20.31 -24.82
C ASP A 385 -3.45 19.06 -24.24
N VAL A 386 -4.72 19.20 -23.88
CA VAL A 386 -5.58 18.09 -23.49
C VAL A 386 -5.87 17.25 -24.75
N ILE A 387 -5.54 15.96 -24.70
CA ILE A 387 -5.81 15.01 -25.79
C ILE A 387 -7.00 14.10 -25.49
N ALA A 388 -7.32 13.87 -24.21
CA ALA A 388 -8.46 13.08 -23.80
C ALA A 388 -8.94 13.45 -22.39
N THR A 389 -10.22 13.21 -22.12
CA THR A 389 -10.77 13.11 -20.77
C THR A 389 -11.41 11.73 -20.65
N LEU A 390 -10.94 10.94 -19.70
CA LEU A 390 -11.31 9.54 -19.55
C LEU A 390 -12.10 9.35 -18.27
N ASP A 391 -13.32 8.86 -18.37
CA ASP A 391 -14.11 8.47 -17.22
C ASP A 391 -13.53 7.19 -16.61
N CYS A 392 -13.24 7.20 -15.31
CA CYS A 392 -12.71 6.06 -14.59
C CYS A 392 -13.00 6.16 -13.10
N ARG A 393 -13.11 5.03 -12.43
CA ARG A 393 -13.23 4.94 -10.97
C ARG A 393 -11.93 4.55 -10.29
N VAL A 394 -11.00 4.00 -11.06
CA VAL A 394 -9.66 3.63 -10.62
C VAL A 394 -8.65 4.21 -11.59
N MET A 395 -7.61 4.79 -11.06
CA MET A 395 -6.43 5.17 -11.81
C MET A 395 -5.21 4.57 -11.10
N ALA A 396 -4.54 3.63 -11.75
CA ALA A 396 -3.32 3.03 -11.26
C ALA A 396 -2.10 3.68 -11.91
N MET A 397 -1.00 3.86 -11.17
CA MET A 397 0.20 4.50 -11.69
C MET A 397 1.47 3.79 -11.24
N SER A 398 2.49 3.81 -12.11
CA SER A 398 3.85 3.38 -11.80
C SER A 398 4.86 4.28 -12.50
N ALA A 399 5.67 4.99 -11.70
CA ALA A 399 6.76 5.85 -12.20
C ALA A 399 8.13 5.16 -12.09
N GLY A 400 8.23 4.06 -11.37
CA GLY A 400 9.45 3.35 -11.05
C GLY A 400 9.49 2.87 -9.61
N TYR A 401 10.64 2.42 -9.18
CA TYR A 401 10.83 1.79 -7.87
C TYR A 401 12.05 2.35 -7.16
N MET A 402 11.93 2.53 -5.85
CA MET A 402 13.03 2.94 -4.99
C MET A 402 13.33 1.81 -3.99
N PRO A 403 14.59 1.42 -3.80
CA PRO A 403 14.95 0.41 -2.80
C PRO A 403 14.46 0.78 -1.40
N ALA A 404 14.01 -0.20 -0.62
CA ALA A 404 13.68 -0.03 0.80
C ALA A 404 14.98 -0.08 1.62
N TYR A 405 15.72 1.03 1.63
CA TYR A 405 17.10 1.15 2.12
C TYR A 405 17.24 1.50 3.61
N GLN A 406 16.16 1.70 4.32
CA GLN A 406 16.17 2.29 5.68
C GLN A 406 17.02 1.48 6.66
N LEU A 407 16.94 0.15 6.63
CA LEU A 407 17.76 -0.72 7.48
C LEU A 407 19.24 -0.67 7.10
N ALA A 408 19.54 -0.60 5.80
CA ALA A 408 20.91 -0.47 5.33
C ALA A 408 21.55 0.85 5.80
N CYS A 409 20.81 1.96 5.76
CA CYS A 409 21.25 3.25 6.31
C CYS A 409 21.49 3.19 7.81
N GLN A 410 20.66 2.52 8.59
CA GLN A 410 20.87 2.31 10.02
C GLN A 410 22.15 1.50 10.31
N ALA A 411 22.50 0.57 9.42
CA ALA A 411 23.74 -0.21 9.50
C ALA A 411 24.97 0.57 9.06
N GLY A 412 24.85 1.82 8.62
CA GLY A 412 25.93 2.67 8.19
C GLY A 412 26.30 2.59 6.69
N ALA A 413 25.44 1.99 5.86
CA ALA A 413 25.60 2.04 4.41
C ALA A 413 25.40 3.49 3.91
N GLN A 414 26.24 3.90 2.95
CA GLN A 414 26.23 5.21 2.32
C GLN A 414 25.78 5.10 0.86
#